data_51b521bfae4ab630f90e54d48f340568
#
_entry.id   51b521bfae4ab630f90e54d48f340568
#
_cell.length_a   1.000
_cell.length_b   1.000
_cell.length_c   1.000
_cell.angle_alpha   90.00
_cell.angle_beta   90.00
_cell.angle_gamma   90.00
#
_symmetry.space_group_name_H-M   'P 1'
#
loop_
_entity.id
_entity.type
_entity.pdbx_description
1 polymer ?
#
loop_
_entity_poly.entity_id
_entity_poly.type
_entity_poly.pdbx_seq_one_letter_code
_entity_poly.pdbx_strand_id
1 'polypeptide(L)'
;MKIIKCVIASLVLILLSSLVSLAQDVSWPRLRTEGGNQLMIYQPQVDNWKDFQELDWRMAVSITPKGGKPAVGIVEMRGRTTVDNDRKTVLIDNLRIKETKFPSLDPTNAAKMDQLVRKFMPPAVTIGLHQLVASIPKPESMPGVKLKNDPPVIYVS
;
A
#
# COMPACT_ATOMS: atom_id res chain seq x y z
N MET A 1 -45.15 -32.79 -7.54
CA MET A 1 -44.34 -32.62 -6.31
C MET A 1 -42.82 -32.80 -6.51
N LYS A 2 -42.35 -33.72 -7.37
CA LYS A 2 -40.92 -33.94 -7.64
C LYS A 2 -40.26 -32.78 -8.41
N ILE A 3 -40.95 -32.17 -9.38
CA ILE A 3 -40.43 -31.08 -10.22
C ILE A 3 -40.17 -29.81 -9.40
N ILE A 4 -41.05 -29.46 -8.46
CA ILE A 4 -40.91 -28.29 -7.59
C ILE A 4 -39.71 -28.43 -6.67
N LYS A 5 -39.43 -29.63 -6.16
CA LYS A 5 -38.21 -29.87 -5.33
C LYS A 5 -36.92 -29.74 -6.12
N CYS A 6 -36.91 -30.18 -7.38
CA CYS A 6 -35.73 -29.97 -8.25
C CYS A 6 -35.47 -28.49 -8.59
N VAL A 7 -36.54 -27.70 -8.83
CA VAL A 7 -36.41 -26.28 -9.13
C VAL A 7 -35.90 -25.50 -7.92
N ILE A 8 -36.38 -25.80 -6.71
CA ILE A 8 -35.94 -25.18 -5.48
C ILE A 8 -34.47 -25.54 -5.18
N ALA A 9 -34.07 -26.80 -5.37
CA ALA A 9 -32.70 -27.26 -5.18
C ALA A 9 -31.73 -26.57 -6.16
N SER A 10 -32.16 -26.38 -7.43
CA SER A 10 -31.38 -25.67 -8.43
C SER A 10 -31.23 -24.17 -8.12
N LEU A 11 -32.27 -23.52 -7.59
CA LEU A 11 -32.23 -22.10 -7.21
C LEU A 11 -31.33 -21.85 -5.99
N VAL A 12 -31.33 -22.77 -5.02
CA VAL A 12 -30.44 -22.68 -3.85
C VAL A 12 -28.98 -22.87 -4.25
N LEU A 13 -28.68 -23.74 -5.21
CA LEU A 13 -27.30 -23.95 -5.69
C LEU A 13 -26.75 -22.74 -6.44
N ILE A 14 -27.61 -22.00 -7.15
CA ILE A 14 -27.21 -20.75 -7.85
C ILE A 14 -26.96 -19.61 -6.85
N LEU A 15 -27.69 -19.56 -5.73
CA LEU A 15 -27.48 -18.55 -4.68
C LEU A 15 -26.20 -18.79 -3.86
N LEU A 16 -25.72 -20.02 -3.75
CA LEU A 16 -24.46 -20.31 -3.04
C LEU A 16 -23.20 -19.99 -3.86
N SER A 17 -23.30 -19.86 -5.17
CA SER A 17 -22.15 -19.53 -6.03
C SER A 17 -21.78 -18.03 -6.06
N SER A 18 -22.56 -17.15 -5.44
CA SER A 18 -22.31 -15.70 -5.43
C SER A 18 -21.38 -15.24 -4.31
N LEU A 19 -20.85 -16.12 -3.49
CA LEU A 19 -19.85 -15.80 -2.45
C LEU A 19 -18.42 -16.02 -2.94
N VAL A 20 -18.15 -15.74 -4.23
CA VAL A 20 -16.77 -15.53 -4.66
C VAL A 20 -16.34 -14.19 -4.06
N SER A 21 -15.76 -14.28 -2.89
CA SER A 21 -15.02 -13.17 -2.29
C SER A 21 -13.98 -12.73 -3.31
N LEU A 22 -14.20 -11.58 -3.95
CA LEU A 22 -13.20 -10.89 -4.72
C LEU A 22 -12.11 -10.50 -3.73
N ALA A 23 -11.17 -11.40 -3.50
CA ALA A 23 -9.85 -11.00 -3.02
C ALA A 23 -9.36 -10.01 -4.06
N GLN A 24 -9.50 -8.71 -3.78
CA GLN A 24 -8.92 -7.67 -4.61
C GLN A 24 -7.42 -7.90 -4.58
N ASP A 25 -6.95 -8.50 -5.65
CA ASP A 25 -5.52 -8.61 -5.92
C ASP A 25 -5.01 -7.17 -6.03
N VAL A 26 -4.24 -6.76 -5.02
CA VAL A 26 -3.77 -5.39 -4.86
C VAL A 26 -2.58 -5.20 -5.79
N SER A 27 -2.87 -5.25 -7.11
CA SER A 27 -1.85 -4.98 -8.12
C SER A 27 -1.53 -3.48 -8.20
N TRP A 28 -0.27 -3.19 -8.38
CA TRP A 28 0.24 -1.86 -8.71
C TRP A 28 0.57 -1.77 -10.21
N PRO A 29 0.43 -0.60 -10.83
CA PRO A 29 0.01 0.70 -10.30
C PRO A 29 -1.52 0.81 -10.11
N ARG A 30 -1.96 1.77 -9.27
CA ARG A 30 -3.38 2.06 -9.02
C ARG A 30 -3.77 3.38 -9.63
N LEU A 31 -4.85 3.39 -10.39
CA LEU A 31 -5.44 4.60 -10.97
C LEU A 31 -6.60 5.08 -10.09
N ARG A 32 -6.61 6.38 -9.79
CA ARG A 32 -7.74 7.10 -9.21
C ARG A 32 -8.16 8.23 -10.13
N THR A 33 -9.45 8.46 -10.28
CA THR A 33 -10.00 9.55 -11.12
C THR A 33 -11.00 10.34 -10.30
N GLU A 34 -10.86 11.67 -10.29
CA GLU A 34 -11.76 12.58 -9.58
C GLU A 34 -11.84 13.91 -10.34
N GLY A 35 -13.06 14.37 -10.64
CA GLY A 35 -13.30 15.63 -11.33
C GLY A 35 -12.62 15.77 -12.70
N GLY A 36 -12.32 14.64 -13.35
CA GLY A 36 -11.58 14.60 -14.62
C GLY A 36 -10.06 14.65 -14.46
N ASN A 37 -9.53 14.76 -13.25
CA ASN A 37 -8.11 14.58 -12.96
C ASN A 37 -7.83 13.10 -12.71
N GLN A 38 -6.62 12.64 -13.03
CA GLN A 38 -6.20 11.26 -12.85
C GLN A 38 -4.93 11.22 -12.01
N LEU A 39 -4.89 10.35 -11.00
CA LEU A 39 -3.72 10.06 -10.19
C LEU A 39 -3.38 8.57 -10.34
N MET A 40 -2.25 8.27 -10.95
CA MET A 40 -1.66 6.93 -10.96
C MET A 40 -0.65 6.84 -9.83
N ILE A 41 -0.82 5.85 -8.97
CA ILE A 41 0.03 5.59 -7.82
C ILE A 41 0.80 4.31 -8.10
N TYR A 42 2.12 4.39 -8.07
CA TYR A 42 3.00 3.22 -8.18
C TYR A 42 3.22 2.57 -6.82
N GLN A 43 3.83 1.41 -6.81
CA GLN A 43 4.05 0.64 -5.59
C GLN A 43 4.77 1.48 -4.52
N PRO A 44 4.16 1.66 -3.33
CA PRO A 44 4.80 2.35 -2.22
C PRO A 44 6.02 1.60 -1.70
N GLN A 45 7.00 2.35 -1.21
CA GLN A 45 8.17 1.86 -0.51
C GLN A 45 8.12 2.36 0.92
N VAL A 46 8.18 1.45 1.88
CA VAL A 46 8.25 1.78 3.30
C VAL A 46 9.66 2.25 3.62
N ASP A 47 9.79 3.44 4.20
CA ASP A 47 11.06 3.96 4.66
C ASP A 47 11.32 3.60 6.13
N ASN A 48 10.27 3.65 6.96
CA ASN A 48 10.36 3.33 8.38
C ASN A 48 8.98 2.94 8.93
N TRP A 49 8.97 2.01 9.87
CA TRP A 49 7.78 1.67 10.65
C TRP A 49 8.13 1.62 12.13
N LYS A 50 8.05 2.79 12.76
CA LYS A 50 8.46 2.99 14.14
C LYS A 50 7.44 2.40 15.09
N ASP A 51 7.90 1.50 15.96
CA ASP A 51 7.12 0.87 17.06
C ASP A 51 5.79 0.27 16.58
N PHE A 52 5.65 -0.06 15.31
CA PHE A 52 4.41 -0.50 14.65
C PHE A 52 3.24 0.48 14.80
N GLN A 53 3.53 1.76 15.09
CA GLN A 53 2.55 2.81 15.34
C GLN A 53 2.64 3.97 14.33
N GLU A 54 3.83 4.30 13.87
CA GLU A 54 4.06 5.37 12.91
C GLU A 54 4.77 4.83 11.68
N LEU A 55 4.16 5.03 10.51
CA LEU A 55 4.67 4.57 9.22
C LEU A 55 5.09 5.77 8.38
N ASP A 56 6.33 5.75 7.91
CA ASP A 56 6.83 6.63 6.85
C ASP A 56 7.00 5.80 5.56
N TRP A 57 6.51 6.35 4.46
CA TRP A 57 6.68 5.72 3.15
C TRP A 57 6.73 6.78 2.05
N ARG A 58 7.25 6.37 0.91
CA ARG A 58 7.25 7.17 -0.32
C ARG A 58 6.64 6.38 -1.45
N MET A 59 6.12 7.09 -2.43
CA MET A 59 5.57 6.50 -3.64
C MET A 59 5.80 7.41 -4.83
N ALA A 60 6.12 6.82 -5.98
CA ALA A 60 6.06 7.53 -7.24
C ALA A 60 4.60 7.71 -7.64
N VAL A 61 4.29 8.85 -8.24
CA VAL A 61 2.95 9.17 -8.75
C VAL A 61 3.05 9.79 -10.14
N SER A 62 2.00 9.60 -10.95
CA SER A 62 1.79 10.37 -12.16
C SER A 62 0.43 11.06 -12.05
N ILE A 63 0.42 12.39 -11.99
CA ILE A 63 -0.80 13.20 -11.90
C ILE A 63 -1.10 13.85 -13.24
N THR A 64 -2.31 13.63 -13.75
CA THR A 64 -2.79 14.23 -15.00
C THR A 64 -3.97 15.13 -14.68
N PRO A 65 -3.81 16.46 -14.75
CA PRO A 65 -4.91 17.40 -14.63
C PRO A 65 -5.91 17.23 -15.78
N LYS A 66 -7.16 17.59 -15.54
CA LYS A 66 -8.20 17.60 -16.59
C LYS A 66 -7.74 18.46 -17.79
N GLY A 67 -7.64 17.83 -18.96
CA GLY A 67 -7.19 18.51 -20.20
C GLY A 67 -5.70 18.87 -20.22
N GLY A 68 -4.91 18.45 -19.23
CA GLY A 68 -3.48 18.70 -19.12
C GLY A 68 -2.62 17.51 -19.50
N LYS A 69 -1.30 17.69 -19.34
CA LYS A 69 -0.31 16.63 -19.53
C LYS A 69 0.04 15.96 -18.19
N PRO A 70 0.41 14.67 -18.20
CA PRO A 70 0.86 13.98 -17.00
C PRO A 70 2.16 14.58 -16.47
N ALA A 71 2.25 14.69 -15.14
CA ALA A 71 3.47 15.05 -14.43
C ALA A 71 3.83 13.92 -13.45
N VAL A 72 5.08 13.48 -13.51
CA VAL A 72 5.61 12.43 -12.61
C VAL A 72 6.29 13.08 -11.43
N GLY A 73 6.03 12.54 -10.24
CA GLY A 73 6.62 13.03 -9.00
C GLY A 73 6.77 11.94 -7.95
N ILE A 74 7.34 12.35 -6.82
CA ILE A 74 7.46 11.53 -5.61
C ILE A 74 6.65 12.19 -4.50
N VAL A 75 5.91 11.39 -3.76
CA VAL A 75 5.14 11.82 -2.59
C VAL A 75 5.68 11.08 -1.37
N GLU A 76 6.14 11.83 -0.38
CA GLU A 76 6.55 11.32 0.93
C GLU A 76 5.40 11.46 1.92
N MET A 77 5.08 10.38 2.59
CA MET A 77 3.90 10.26 3.43
C MET A 77 4.25 9.80 4.84
N ARG A 78 3.40 10.17 5.78
CA ARG A 78 3.38 9.65 7.13
C ARG A 78 1.95 9.34 7.55
N GLY A 79 1.77 8.30 8.35
CA GLY A 79 0.48 7.93 8.93
C GLY A 79 0.65 7.19 10.24
N ARG A 80 -0.40 7.18 11.05
CA ARG A 80 -0.47 6.35 12.25
C ARG A 80 -1.02 4.98 11.85
N THR A 81 -0.50 3.92 12.45
CA THR A 81 -0.92 2.55 12.17
C THR A 81 -1.56 1.88 13.38
N THR A 82 -2.57 1.07 13.10
CA THR A 82 -3.17 0.13 14.04
C THR A 82 -3.19 -1.25 13.41
N VAL A 83 -2.53 -2.21 14.05
CA VAL A 83 -2.42 -3.59 13.56
C VAL A 83 -3.57 -4.42 14.11
N ASP A 84 -4.32 -5.07 13.21
CA ASP A 84 -5.31 -6.10 13.53
C ASP A 84 -4.70 -7.48 13.24
N ASN A 85 -4.28 -8.17 14.29
CA ASN A 85 -3.64 -9.48 14.17
C ASN A 85 -4.61 -10.59 13.78
N ASP A 86 -5.89 -10.46 14.10
CA ASP A 86 -6.90 -11.47 13.79
C ASP A 86 -7.24 -11.44 12.30
N ARG A 87 -7.45 -10.23 11.75
CA ARG A 87 -7.73 -10.02 10.34
C ARG A 87 -6.49 -9.95 9.47
N LYS A 88 -5.29 -9.94 10.07
CA LYS A 88 -4.01 -9.75 9.36
C LYS A 88 -3.98 -8.48 8.51
N THR A 89 -4.53 -7.39 9.05
CA THR A 89 -4.60 -6.09 8.39
C THR A 89 -3.96 -4.98 9.23
N VAL A 90 -3.60 -3.89 8.56
CA VAL A 90 -3.11 -2.66 9.16
C VAL A 90 -3.98 -1.52 8.68
N LEU A 91 -4.63 -0.84 9.61
CA LEU A 91 -5.29 0.43 9.35
C LEU A 91 -4.23 1.54 9.43
N ILE A 92 -4.17 2.37 8.41
CA ILE A 92 -3.31 3.56 8.37
C ILE A 92 -4.23 4.77 8.35
N ASP A 93 -4.22 5.56 9.41
CA ASP A 93 -5.00 6.79 9.57
C ASP A 93 -4.09 8.02 9.78
N ASN A 94 -4.71 9.19 9.96
CA ASN A 94 -4.00 10.46 10.16
C ASN A 94 -2.93 10.70 9.07
N LEU A 95 -3.30 10.42 7.83
CA LEU A 95 -2.43 10.50 6.67
C LEU A 95 -1.96 11.94 6.44
N ARG A 96 -0.65 12.13 6.31
CA ARG A 96 -0.02 13.43 6.05
C ARG A 96 0.99 13.32 4.92
N ILE A 97 0.89 14.21 3.96
CA ILE A 97 1.95 14.42 2.97
C ILE A 97 3.04 15.26 3.64
N LYS A 98 4.23 14.69 3.76
CA LYS A 98 5.43 15.38 4.26
C LYS A 98 6.02 16.27 3.19
N GLU A 99 6.16 15.71 2.00
CA GLU A 99 6.77 16.39 0.86
C GLU A 99 6.22 15.85 -0.45
N THR A 100 6.16 16.70 -1.48
CA THR A 100 5.96 16.32 -2.88
C THR A 100 7.07 16.90 -3.73
N LYS A 101 7.58 16.12 -4.66
CA LYS A 101 8.65 16.53 -5.60
C LYS A 101 8.21 16.25 -7.02
N PHE A 102 8.17 17.28 -7.86
CA PHE A 102 7.88 17.18 -9.29
C PHE A 102 9.07 17.78 -10.08
N PRO A 103 10.16 17.00 -10.29
CA PRO A 103 11.44 17.54 -10.77
C PRO A 103 11.39 18.16 -12.16
N SER A 104 10.40 17.76 -12.98
CA SER A 104 10.23 18.26 -14.36
C SER A 104 9.39 19.54 -14.45
N LEU A 105 8.90 20.06 -13.33
CA LEU A 105 8.03 21.23 -13.30
C LEU A 105 8.72 22.42 -12.62
N ASP A 106 8.33 23.62 -13.07
CA ASP A 106 8.65 24.84 -12.33
C ASP A 106 7.89 24.91 -11.00
N PRO A 107 8.30 25.75 -10.02
CA PRO A 107 7.71 25.80 -8.69
C PRO A 107 6.19 26.07 -8.70
N THR A 108 5.70 26.90 -9.61
CA THR A 108 4.27 27.24 -9.69
C THR A 108 3.43 26.06 -10.14
N ASN A 109 3.87 25.33 -11.16
CA ASN A 109 3.18 24.15 -11.63
C ASN A 109 3.35 22.97 -10.67
N ALA A 110 4.50 22.81 -10.01
CA ALA A 110 4.71 21.84 -8.95
C ALA A 110 3.72 22.04 -7.78
N ALA A 111 3.50 23.29 -7.34
CA ALA A 111 2.52 23.61 -6.30
C ALA A 111 1.08 23.25 -6.69
N LYS A 112 0.71 23.44 -7.98
CA LYS A 112 -0.61 23.02 -8.48
C LYS A 112 -0.77 21.50 -8.44
N MET A 113 0.27 20.75 -8.79
CA MET A 113 0.26 19.28 -8.75
C MET A 113 0.18 18.79 -7.30
N ASP A 114 0.90 19.40 -6.35
CA ASP A 114 0.79 19.10 -4.92
C ASP A 114 -0.66 19.26 -4.42
N GLN A 115 -1.32 20.37 -4.75
CA GLN A 115 -2.71 20.59 -4.37
C GLN A 115 -3.65 19.55 -4.96
N LEU A 116 -3.42 19.12 -6.22
CA LEU A 116 -4.22 18.06 -6.83
C LEU A 116 -3.99 16.70 -6.14
N VAL A 117 -2.75 16.33 -5.84
CA VAL A 117 -2.43 15.09 -5.11
C VAL A 117 -3.14 15.07 -3.76
N ARG A 118 -3.14 16.17 -3.02
CA ARG A 118 -3.82 16.28 -1.72
C ARG A 118 -5.33 16.02 -1.80
N LYS A 119 -6.00 16.37 -2.90
CA LYS A 119 -7.44 16.08 -3.10
C LYS A 119 -7.74 14.59 -3.22
N PHE A 120 -6.78 13.79 -3.72
CA PHE A 120 -6.93 12.35 -3.85
C PHE A 120 -6.67 11.58 -2.55
N MET A 121 -6.25 12.27 -1.47
CA MET A 121 -5.90 11.60 -0.22
C MET A 121 -7.15 11.12 0.51
N PRO A 122 -7.28 9.80 0.76
CA PRO A 122 -8.35 9.28 1.59
C PRO A 122 -8.08 9.61 3.09
N PRO A 123 -9.11 9.60 3.95
CA PRO A 123 -8.93 9.82 5.38
C PRO A 123 -8.16 8.67 6.07
N ALA A 124 -8.29 7.47 5.55
CA ALA A 124 -7.60 6.26 6.03
C ALA A 124 -7.48 5.23 4.92
N VAL A 125 -6.55 4.29 5.10
CA VAL A 125 -6.30 3.15 4.19
C VAL A 125 -6.13 1.88 5.03
N THR A 126 -6.75 0.77 4.61
CA THR A 126 -6.48 -0.55 5.18
C THR A 126 -5.72 -1.40 4.18
N ILE A 127 -4.65 -2.02 4.61
CA ILE A 127 -3.80 -2.91 3.80
C ILE A 127 -3.55 -4.23 4.52
N GLY A 128 -3.20 -5.28 3.78
CA GLY A 128 -2.77 -6.55 4.37
C GLY A 128 -1.44 -6.42 5.11
N LEU A 129 -1.35 -6.99 6.31
CA LEU A 129 -0.13 -6.96 7.12
C LEU A 129 1.07 -7.54 6.35
N HIS A 130 0.85 -8.68 5.65
CA HIS A 130 1.91 -9.31 4.85
C HIS A 130 2.40 -8.43 3.70
N GLN A 131 1.50 -7.64 3.08
CA GLN A 131 1.86 -6.71 2.00
C GLN A 131 2.71 -5.55 2.53
N LEU A 132 2.35 -5.01 3.72
CA LEU A 132 3.14 -3.98 4.36
C LEU A 132 4.54 -4.48 4.72
N VAL A 133 4.63 -5.65 5.37
CA VAL A 133 5.90 -6.26 5.75
C VAL A 133 6.78 -6.55 4.52
N ALA A 134 6.18 -7.02 3.42
CA ALA A 134 6.91 -7.25 2.17
C ALA A 134 7.43 -5.96 1.50
N SER A 135 6.85 -4.81 1.84
CA SER A 135 7.27 -3.48 1.33
C SER A 135 8.39 -2.84 2.16
N ILE A 136 8.76 -3.43 3.30
CA ILE A 136 9.89 -2.98 4.12
C ILE A 136 11.18 -3.46 3.44
N PRO A 137 12.14 -2.57 3.16
CA PRO A 137 13.43 -2.97 2.64
C PRO A 137 14.09 -3.97 3.60
N LYS A 138 14.49 -5.12 3.09
CA LYS A 138 15.33 -6.03 3.88
C LYS A 138 16.63 -5.28 4.20
N PRO A 139 17.09 -5.28 5.46
CA PRO A 139 18.40 -4.74 5.76
C PRO A 139 19.40 -5.46 4.83
N GLU A 140 20.14 -4.67 4.03
CA GLU A 140 21.25 -5.23 3.28
C GLU A 140 22.13 -5.95 4.29
N SER A 141 22.36 -7.25 4.07
CA SER A 141 23.29 -8.02 4.89
C SER A 141 24.59 -7.22 4.89
N MET A 142 25.01 -6.72 6.05
CA MET A 142 26.25 -5.95 6.15
C MET A 142 27.36 -6.81 5.55
N PRO A 143 28.03 -6.38 4.45
CA PRO A 143 29.15 -7.13 3.92
C PRO A 143 30.27 -7.05 4.96
N GLY A 144 30.58 -8.17 5.60
CA GLY A 144 31.80 -8.28 6.34
C GLY A 144 31.76 -8.58 7.83
N VAL A 145 30.64 -8.89 8.44
CA VAL A 145 30.68 -9.54 9.76
C VAL A 145 31.10 -10.99 9.55
N LYS A 146 32.44 -11.25 9.62
CA LYS A 146 32.96 -12.61 9.79
C LYS A 146 32.42 -13.13 11.11
N LEU A 147 31.42 -13.99 11.06
CA LEU A 147 31.00 -14.77 12.23
C LEU A 147 32.23 -15.61 12.63
N LYS A 148 32.75 -15.32 13.83
CA LYS A 148 33.82 -16.11 14.42
C LYS A 148 33.20 -17.44 14.84
N ASN A 149 33.39 -18.45 14.02
CA ASN A 149 32.83 -19.79 14.21
C ASN A 149 33.83 -20.70 14.95
N ASP A 150 34.60 -20.10 15.88
CA ASP A 150 35.50 -20.85 16.72
C ASP A 150 34.68 -21.64 17.75
N PRO A 151 34.82 -22.95 17.86
CA PRO A 151 34.13 -23.73 18.88
C PRO A 151 34.58 -23.28 20.28
N PRO A 152 33.68 -23.27 21.26
CA PRO A 152 34.01 -22.86 22.63
C PRO A 152 35.10 -23.80 23.20
N VAL A 153 36.10 -23.21 23.84
CA VAL A 153 37.16 -23.97 24.52
C VAL A 153 36.53 -24.64 25.76
N ILE A 154 36.45 -25.99 25.74
CA ILE A 154 35.96 -26.77 26.86
C ILE A 154 37.14 -27.03 27.81
N TYR A 155 37.13 -26.41 28.98
CA TYR A 155 38.05 -26.75 30.06
C TYR A 155 37.52 -27.98 30.77
N VAL A 156 38.25 -29.09 30.68
CA VAL A 156 37.98 -30.32 31.48
C VAL A 156 38.79 -30.18 32.76
N SER A 157 38.16 -30.21 33.94
CA SER A 157 38.80 -30.28 35.24
C SER A 157 38.87 -31.71 35.73
#